data_2068881f98e620186881eefec28a204f
#
_entry.id   2068881f98e620186881eefec28a204f
#
_cell.length_a   1.000
_cell.length_b   1.000
_cell.length_c   1.000
_cell.angle_alpha   90.00
_cell.angle_beta   90.00
_cell.angle_gamma   90.00
#
_symmetry.space_group_name_H-M   'P 1'
#
loop_
_entity.id
_entity.type
_entity.pdbx_description
1 polymer ?
#
loop_
_entity_poly.entity_id
_entity_poly.type
_entity_poly.pdbx_seq_one_letter_code
_entity_poly.pdbx_strand_id
1 'polypeptide(L)'
;THFVITNLYRDQLTRNGHPEWVYDALLPAIHPDTELILNADDPLSSCFARGHEKVRWFGLDHCPTDQDQPGGVYHDGAYCPVCGGPMTYDFVHYNHIGAYHCAQCGHHRPEQTDFTATALDLEGGKLTLDGQFTVSLAFRSIYNVYNILAAYAACRLAGVPGETIAGTVSNYILKN
;
A
#
# COMPACT_ATOMS: atom_id res chain seq x y z
N THR A 1 -8.71 4.75 -17.80
CA THR A 1 -9.22 4.98 -16.43
C THR A 1 -8.29 4.29 -15.45
N HIS A 2 -8.01 4.94 -14.30
CA HIS A 2 -7.18 4.37 -13.24
C HIS A 2 -8.05 4.14 -12.00
N PHE A 3 -7.74 3.10 -11.24
CA PHE A 3 -8.37 2.80 -9.96
C PHE A 3 -7.27 2.52 -8.92
N VAL A 4 -7.23 3.32 -7.86
CA VAL A 4 -6.20 3.26 -6.83
C VAL A 4 -6.77 2.63 -5.57
N ILE A 5 -6.08 1.61 -5.04
CA ILE A 5 -6.43 0.96 -3.77
C ILE A 5 -5.23 1.06 -2.83
N THR A 6 -5.40 1.82 -1.76
CA THR A 6 -4.34 2.02 -0.76
C THR A 6 -4.25 0.88 0.23
N ASN A 7 -5.39 0.45 0.74
CA ASN A 7 -5.55 -0.65 1.68
C ASN A 7 -7.05 -0.95 1.85
N LEU A 8 -7.34 -2.12 2.42
CA LEU A 8 -8.67 -2.49 2.87
C LEU A 8 -8.62 -2.82 4.36
N TYR A 9 -9.11 -1.90 5.17
CA TYR A 9 -9.20 -2.04 6.62
C TYR A 9 -10.61 -2.28 7.11
N ARG A 10 -10.70 -2.86 8.31
CA ARG A 10 -11.96 -2.89 9.07
C ARG A 10 -12.36 -1.46 9.39
N ASP A 11 -13.38 -0.96 8.70
CA ASP A 11 -14.01 0.31 9.02
C ASP A 11 -15.34 0.05 9.74
N GLN A 12 -15.55 0.77 10.84
CA GLN A 12 -16.80 0.72 11.61
C GLN A 12 -17.29 -0.71 11.90
N LEU A 13 -16.61 -1.42 12.78
CA LEU A 13 -16.88 -2.82 13.20
C LEU A 13 -18.36 -3.18 13.41
N THR A 14 -19.21 -2.20 13.70
CA THR A 14 -20.65 -2.39 13.89
C THR A 14 -21.46 -2.31 12.60
N ARG A 15 -20.89 -1.84 11.50
CA ARG A 15 -21.59 -1.59 10.23
C ARG A 15 -21.05 -2.38 9.04
N ASN A 16 -19.74 -2.40 8.83
CA ASN A 16 -19.15 -2.82 7.56
C ASN A 16 -18.37 -4.14 7.62
N GLY A 17 -18.42 -4.87 8.71
CA GLY A 17 -17.90 -6.23 8.78
C GLY A 17 -16.42 -6.38 8.38
N HIS A 18 -16.12 -7.46 7.71
CA HIS A 18 -14.77 -7.82 7.29
C HIS A 18 -14.34 -7.07 6.02
N PRO A 19 -13.04 -6.73 5.86
CA PRO A 19 -12.50 -6.10 4.66
C PRO A 19 -12.77 -6.87 3.37
N GLU A 20 -12.89 -8.20 3.47
CA GLU A 20 -13.22 -9.08 2.35
C GLU A 20 -14.58 -8.75 1.71
N TRP A 21 -15.55 -8.26 2.47
CA TRP A 21 -16.83 -7.81 1.90
C TRP A 21 -16.67 -6.58 1.00
N VAL A 22 -15.75 -5.70 1.35
CA VAL A 22 -15.43 -4.54 0.50
C VAL A 22 -14.74 -5.02 -0.77
N TYR A 23 -13.81 -5.97 -0.65
CA TYR A 23 -13.16 -6.61 -1.79
C TYR A 23 -14.19 -7.24 -2.73
N ASP A 24 -15.09 -8.09 -2.21
CA ASP A 24 -16.12 -8.78 -2.99
C ASP A 24 -17.09 -7.81 -3.67
N ALA A 25 -17.39 -6.67 -3.06
CA ALA A 25 -18.24 -5.64 -3.63
C ALA A 25 -17.55 -4.84 -4.73
N LEU A 26 -16.24 -4.57 -4.59
CA LEU A 26 -15.48 -3.79 -5.55
C LEU A 26 -15.03 -4.59 -6.77
N LEU A 27 -14.62 -5.84 -6.57
CA LEU A 27 -14.04 -6.66 -7.63
C LEU A 27 -14.91 -6.73 -8.91
N PRO A 28 -16.22 -6.99 -8.85
CA PRO A 28 -17.07 -7.07 -10.05
C PRO A 28 -17.32 -5.70 -10.71
N ALA A 29 -17.04 -4.59 -10.02
CA ALA A 29 -17.18 -3.24 -10.55
C ALA A 29 -15.96 -2.76 -11.34
N ILE A 30 -14.84 -3.47 -11.26
CA ILE A 30 -13.61 -3.13 -11.96
C ILE A 30 -13.69 -3.60 -13.41
N HIS A 31 -13.69 -2.65 -14.35
CA HIS A 31 -13.68 -2.98 -15.78
C HIS A 31 -12.30 -3.53 -16.19
N PRO A 32 -12.23 -4.54 -17.09
CA PRO A 32 -10.95 -5.13 -17.54
C PRO A 32 -9.95 -4.12 -18.14
N ASP A 33 -10.42 -3.02 -18.70
CA ASP A 33 -9.56 -1.96 -19.26
C ASP A 33 -9.06 -0.95 -18.22
N THR A 34 -9.51 -1.04 -16.97
CA THR A 34 -9.03 -0.17 -15.89
C THR A 34 -7.59 -0.52 -15.53
N GLU A 35 -6.71 0.45 -15.43
CA GLU A 35 -5.38 0.26 -14.85
C GLU A 35 -5.47 0.34 -13.33
N LEU A 36 -5.10 -0.74 -12.67
CA LEU A 36 -5.09 -0.84 -11.21
C LEU A 36 -3.78 -0.30 -10.66
N ILE A 37 -3.85 0.53 -9.64
CA ILE A 37 -2.71 1.02 -8.88
C ILE A 37 -2.86 0.49 -7.45
N LEU A 38 -2.10 -0.54 -7.12
CA LEU A 38 -2.29 -1.35 -5.93
C LEU A 38 -1.13 -1.22 -4.95
N ASN A 39 -1.46 -1.28 -3.67
CA ASN A 39 -0.46 -1.40 -2.61
C ASN A 39 0.13 -2.81 -2.59
N ALA A 40 1.43 -2.92 -2.90
CA ALA A 40 2.16 -4.18 -2.89
C ALA A 40 2.29 -4.78 -1.49
N ASP A 41 2.28 -3.93 -0.46
CA ASP A 41 2.52 -4.30 0.93
C ASP A 41 1.23 -4.76 1.66
N ASP A 42 0.06 -4.65 1.02
CA ASP A 42 -1.22 -5.10 1.56
C ASP A 42 -1.67 -6.41 0.91
N PRO A 43 -1.70 -7.53 1.67
CA PRO A 43 -2.05 -8.84 1.12
C PRO A 43 -3.47 -8.91 0.54
N LEU A 44 -4.42 -8.12 1.04
CA LEU A 44 -5.79 -8.14 0.52
C LEU A 44 -5.95 -7.26 -0.73
N SER A 45 -5.37 -6.05 -0.72
CA SER A 45 -5.36 -5.17 -1.89
C SER A 45 -4.68 -5.83 -3.09
N SER A 46 -3.62 -6.60 -2.87
CA SER A 46 -2.92 -7.32 -3.93
C SER A 46 -3.77 -8.40 -4.62
N CYS A 47 -4.82 -8.89 -3.96
CA CYS A 47 -5.75 -9.85 -4.57
C CYS A 47 -6.50 -9.30 -5.78
N PHE A 48 -6.66 -7.98 -5.91
CA PHE A 48 -7.28 -7.36 -7.09
C PHE A 48 -6.47 -7.57 -8.38
N ALA A 49 -5.18 -7.85 -8.27
CA ALA A 49 -4.34 -8.17 -9.42
C ALA A 49 -4.65 -9.53 -10.05
N ARG A 50 -5.38 -10.40 -9.34
CA ARG A 50 -5.66 -11.76 -9.83
C ARG A 50 -6.59 -11.75 -11.03
N GLY A 51 -6.05 -12.17 -12.18
CA GLY A 51 -6.80 -12.18 -13.45
C GLY A 51 -6.95 -10.80 -14.08
N HIS A 52 -6.20 -9.78 -13.61
CA HIS A 52 -6.18 -8.45 -14.19
C HIS A 52 -4.81 -8.18 -14.82
N GLU A 53 -4.77 -7.73 -16.07
CA GLU A 53 -3.54 -7.58 -16.85
C GLU A 53 -2.83 -6.22 -16.62
N LYS A 54 -3.61 -5.18 -16.30
CA LYS A 54 -3.12 -3.80 -16.19
C LYS A 54 -2.94 -3.42 -14.73
N VAL A 55 -1.82 -3.79 -14.13
CA VAL A 55 -1.53 -3.53 -12.73
C VAL A 55 -0.23 -2.74 -12.59
N ARG A 56 -0.24 -1.76 -11.70
CA ARG A 56 0.90 -1.00 -11.22
C ARG A 56 1.00 -1.12 -9.71
N TRP A 57 2.21 -1.32 -9.24
CA TRP A 57 2.47 -1.53 -7.82
C TRP A 57 3.15 -0.33 -7.19
N PHE A 58 2.68 0.07 -6.03
CA PHE A 58 3.43 0.95 -5.15
C PHE A 58 3.69 0.27 -3.82
N GLY A 59 4.81 0.63 -3.17
CA GLY A 59 5.18 0.05 -1.89
C GLY A 59 6.34 0.77 -1.23
N LEU A 60 6.63 0.37 0.01
CA LEU A 60 7.71 0.90 0.82
C LEU A 60 8.80 -0.18 0.95
N ASP A 61 10.05 0.20 0.74
CA ASP A 61 11.19 -0.67 1.03
C ASP A 61 11.36 -0.84 2.54
N HIS A 62 12.06 -1.92 2.92
CA HIS A 62 12.40 -2.18 4.33
C HIS A 62 13.02 -0.95 4.99
N CYS A 63 12.52 -0.58 6.16
CA CYS A 63 12.99 0.57 6.91
C CYS A 63 13.31 0.22 8.37
N PRO A 64 14.18 1.02 9.04
CA PRO A 64 14.64 0.69 10.40
C PRO A 64 13.56 0.62 11.48
N THR A 65 12.36 1.12 11.18
CA THR A 65 11.21 1.12 12.11
C THR A 65 10.30 -0.09 11.94
N ASP A 66 10.61 -0.98 10.98
CA ASP A 66 9.82 -2.17 10.71
C ASP A 66 9.87 -3.17 11.86
N GLN A 67 8.80 -3.94 11.97
CA GLN A 67 8.61 -4.96 12.99
C GLN A 67 8.70 -6.36 12.37
N ASP A 68 9.06 -7.36 13.17
CA ASP A 68 9.16 -8.74 12.72
C ASP A 68 7.79 -9.44 12.62
N GLN A 69 6.77 -8.92 13.30
CA GLN A 69 5.45 -9.55 13.38
C GLN A 69 4.32 -8.53 13.20
N PRO A 70 3.21 -8.95 12.60
CA PRO A 70 2.01 -8.14 12.51
C PRO A 70 1.52 -7.69 13.88
N GLY A 71 1.16 -6.41 13.98
CA GLY A 71 0.53 -5.81 15.14
C GLY A 71 -0.98 -5.70 14.98
N GLY A 72 -1.64 -5.17 16.02
CA GLY A 72 -3.07 -4.87 16.00
C GLY A 72 -3.93 -5.86 16.80
N VAL A 73 -5.06 -5.35 17.27
CA VAL A 73 -5.96 -6.07 18.20
C VAL A 73 -6.71 -7.22 17.52
N TYR A 74 -6.88 -7.16 16.21
CA TYR A 74 -7.74 -8.10 15.46
C TYR A 74 -6.96 -9.16 14.69
N HIS A 75 -5.62 -9.17 14.77
CA HIS A 75 -4.78 -10.10 14.02
C HIS A 75 -5.10 -10.14 12.51
N ASP A 76 -5.48 -9.01 11.94
CA ASP A 76 -5.67 -8.88 10.50
C ASP A 76 -4.36 -9.24 9.80
N GLY A 77 -4.46 -9.99 8.70
CA GLY A 77 -3.29 -10.50 7.99
C GLY A 77 -2.67 -11.78 8.56
N ALA A 78 -3.23 -12.39 9.61
CA ALA A 78 -2.76 -13.69 10.10
C ALA A 78 -3.06 -14.84 9.13
N TYR A 79 -4.04 -14.67 8.26
CA TYR A 79 -4.45 -15.67 7.28
C TYR A 79 -4.39 -15.13 5.86
N CYS A 80 -4.00 -15.99 4.95
CA CYS A 80 -3.92 -15.68 3.52
C CYS A 80 -5.31 -15.42 2.94
N PRO A 81 -5.55 -14.26 2.31
CA PRO A 81 -6.85 -13.94 1.73
C PRO A 81 -7.21 -14.84 0.52
N VAL A 82 -6.23 -15.59 -0.01
CA VAL A 82 -6.42 -16.47 -1.17
C VAL A 82 -6.83 -17.88 -0.76
N CYS A 83 -6.20 -18.46 0.26
CA CYS A 83 -6.41 -19.88 0.60
C CYS A 83 -6.80 -20.12 2.07
N GLY A 84 -6.83 -19.10 2.89
CA GLY A 84 -7.11 -19.22 4.32
C GLY A 84 -5.97 -19.83 5.15
N GLY A 85 -4.84 -20.19 4.55
CA GLY A 85 -3.67 -20.71 5.25
C GLY A 85 -2.95 -19.63 6.06
N PRO A 86 -2.03 -20.00 6.96
CA PRO A 86 -1.28 -19.02 7.75
C PRO A 86 -0.43 -18.13 6.84
N MET A 87 -0.40 -16.84 7.14
CA MET A 87 0.45 -15.86 6.50
C MET A 87 1.71 -15.64 7.33
N THR A 88 2.84 -15.51 6.67
CA THR A 88 4.14 -15.16 7.26
C THR A 88 4.61 -13.82 6.72
N TYR A 89 5.46 -13.14 7.49
CA TYR A 89 6.01 -11.83 7.14
C TYR A 89 7.52 -11.83 7.34
N ASP A 90 8.23 -11.26 6.38
CA ASP A 90 9.67 -11.01 6.49
C ASP A 90 9.92 -9.74 7.29
N PHE A 91 9.04 -8.74 7.13
CA PHE A 91 8.95 -7.53 7.96
C PHE A 91 7.56 -6.91 7.82
N VAL A 92 7.21 -6.05 8.78
CA VAL A 92 5.93 -5.35 8.83
C VAL A 92 6.16 -3.87 9.10
N HIS A 93 5.64 -3.02 8.24
CA HIS A 93 5.70 -1.56 8.42
C HIS A 93 4.71 -1.08 9.49
N TYR A 94 3.50 -1.61 9.48
CA TYR A 94 2.46 -1.40 10.49
C TYR A 94 1.31 -2.39 10.33
N ASN A 95 0.67 -2.78 11.41
CA ASN A 95 -0.41 -3.77 11.46
C ASN A 95 -0.06 -5.04 10.69
N HIS A 96 -0.61 -5.23 9.47
CA HIS A 96 -0.34 -6.35 8.57
C HIS A 96 0.20 -5.89 7.20
N ILE A 97 0.62 -4.64 7.10
CA ILE A 97 1.17 -4.06 5.88
C ILE A 97 2.68 -4.25 5.89
N GLY A 98 3.21 -4.99 4.92
CA GLY A 98 4.64 -5.31 4.85
C GLY A 98 4.97 -6.38 3.82
N ALA A 99 6.10 -7.06 3.99
CA ALA A 99 6.53 -8.14 3.11
C ALA A 99 5.94 -9.48 3.58
N TYR A 100 4.85 -9.88 2.97
CA TYR A 100 4.10 -11.08 3.29
C TYR A 100 4.35 -12.22 2.31
N HIS A 101 4.22 -13.45 2.78
CA HIS A 101 4.16 -14.63 1.94
C HIS A 101 3.33 -15.76 2.58
N CYS A 102 2.66 -16.55 1.73
CA CYS A 102 1.90 -17.73 2.12
C CYS A 102 2.59 -18.99 1.60
N ALA A 103 3.10 -19.82 2.49
CA ALA A 103 3.77 -21.07 2.11
C ALA A 103 2.81 -22.10 1.47
N GLN A 104 1.49 -21.96 1.72
CA GLN A 104 0.51 -22.92 1.23
C GLN A 104 0.11 -22.70 -0.24
N CYS A 105 -0.09 -21.45 -0.69
CA CYS A 105 -0.54 -21.17 -2.04
C CYS A 105 0.41 -20.29 -2.84
N GLY A 106 1.51 -19.83 -2.25
CA GLY A 106 2.47 -18.97 -2.91
C GLY A 106 2.05 -17.52 -3.06
N HIS A 107 0.93 -17.08 -2.47
CA HIS A 107 0.56 -15.67 -2.47
C HIS A 107 1.58 -14.86 -1.68
N HIS A 108 2.18 -13.86 -2.28
CA HIS A 108 3.28 -13.10 -1.69
C HIS A 108 3.27 -11.64 -2.17
N ARG A 109 3.97 -10.78 -1.44
CA ARG A 109 4.27 -9.42 -1.85
C ARG A 109 4.99 -9.44 -3.21
N PRO A 110 4.60 -8.62 -4.19
CA PRO A 110 5.35 -8.47 -5.44
C PRO A 110 6.82 -8.11 -5.18
N GLU A 111 7.73 -8.79 -5.87
CA GLU A 111 9.18 -8.59 -5.70
C GLU A 111 9.64 -7.19 -6.10
N GLN A 112 8.94 -6.58 -7.07
CA GLN A 112 9.24 -5.26 -7.58
C GLN A 112 8.00 -4.38 -7.55
N THR A 113 8.20 -3.10 -7.26
CA THR A 113 7.17 -2.07 -7.33
C THR A 113 7.51 -1.07 -8.43
N ASP A 114 6.49 -0.55 -9.13
CA ASP A 114 6.66 0.49 -10.16
C ASP A 114 6.95 1.85 -9.54
N PHE A 115 6.47 2.07 -8.31
CA PHE A 115 6.63 3.31 -7.55
C PHE A 115 7.02 2.97 -6.12
N THR A 116 8.21 3.36 -5.72
CA THR A 116 8.80 2.90 -4.45
C THR A 116 9.14 4.06 -3.53
N ALA A 117 8.75 3.95 -2.27
CA ALA A 117 9.41 4.71 -1.21
C ALA A 117 10.67 3.95 -0.78
N THR A 118 11.84 4.43 -1.20
CA THR A 118 13.11 3.74 -1.01
C THR A 118 13.79 4.09 0.32
N ALA A 119 13.38 5.15 0.98
CA ALA A 119 13.85 5.51 2.32
C ALA A 119 12.79 6.33 3.05
N LEU A 120 12.64 6.05 4.35
CA LEU A 120 11.72 6.72 5.24
C LEU A 120 12.40 7.08 6.56
N ASP A 121 12.37 8.37 6.90
CA ASP A 121 12.74 8.93 8.19
C ASP A 121 11.53 9.69 8.76
N LEU A 122 10.71 9.00 9.55
CA LEU A 122 9.52 9.61 10.16
C LEU A 122 9.87 10.67 11.20
N GLU A 123 10.96 10.49 11.97
CA GLU A 123 11.39 11.44 12.99
C GLU A 123 11.91 12.72 12.34
N GLY A 124 12.81 12.59 11.37
CA GLY A 124 13.33 13.70 10.57
C GLY A 124 12.32 14.26 9.56
N GLY A 125 11.20 13.57 9.33
CA GLY A 125 10.16 13.99 8.41
C GLY A 125 10.61 13.99 6.95
N LYS A 126 11.25 12.91 6.51
CA LYS A 126 11.74 12.76 5.14
C LYS A 126 11.29 11.45 4.52
N LEU A 127 10.93 11.51 3.26
CA LEU A 127 10.59 10.36 2.42
C LEU A 127 11.33 10.48 1.10
N THR A 128 11.95 9.39 0.64
CA THR A 128 12.58 9.35 -0.70
C THR A 128 11.76 8.46 -1.61
N LEU A 129 11.33 9.01 -2.73
CA LEU A 129 10.53 8.33 -3.75
C LEU A 129 11.44 7.93 -4.93
N ASP A 130 11.36 6.68 -5.36
CA ASP A 130 12.11 6.07 -6.47
C ASP A 130 13.64 6.30 -6.39
N GLY A 131 14.19 6.46 -5.18
CA GLY A 131 15.60 6.77 -4.96
C GLY A 131 16.06 8.15 -5.45
N GLN A 132 15.14 9.02 -5.90
CA GLN A 132 15.46 10.27 -6.59
C GLN A 132 14.87 11.51 -5.95
N PHE A 133 13.62 11.43 -5.49
CA PHE A 133 12.87 12.60 -5.06
C PHE A 133 12.66 12.59 -3.54
N THR A 134 13.35 13.50 -2.84
CA THR A 134 13.16 13.64 -1.39
C THR A 134 12.02 14.60 -1.11
N VAL A 135 11.11 14.17 -0.26
CA VAL A 135 9.89 14.88 0.17
C VAL A 135 10.00 15.20 1.65
N SER A 136 9.65 16.42 2.03
CA SER A 136 9.46 16.81 3.43
C SER A 136 8.05 16.44 3.89
N LEU A 137 7.95 15.71 5.02
CA LEU A 137 6.67 15.28 5.57
C LEU A 137 6.17 16.25 6.63
N ALA A 138 4.94 16.75 6.46
CA ALA A 138 4.26 17.60 7.45
C ALA A 138 3.67 16.79 8.63
N PHE A 139 3.82 15.47 8.63
CA PHE A 139 3.23 14.54 9.60
C PHE A 139 4.21 13.42 9.96
N ARG A 140 3.88 12.64 11.00
CA ARG A 140 4.71 11.54 11.52
C ARG A 140 3.97 10.20 11.49
N SER A 141 3.03 10.03 10.55
CA SER A 141 2.21 8.83 10.44
C SER A 141 2.54 8.05 9.18
N ILE A 142 2.84 6.77 9.34
CA ILE A 142 3.14 5.87 8.23
C ILE A 142 1.95 5.68 7.27
N TYR A 143 0.70 5.81 7.76
CA TYR A 143 -0.49 5.75 6.90
C TYR A 143 -0.47 6.83 5.82
N ASN A 144 0.00 8.03 6.18
CA ASN A 144 0.10 9.13 5.22
C ASN A 144 1.23 8.93 4.21
N VAL A 145 2.26 8.15 4.54
CA VAL A 145 3.29 7.75 3.57
C VAL A 145 2.65 6.95 2.43
N TYR A 146 1.80 5.98 2.76
CA TYR A 146 1.06 5.21 1.74
C TYR A 146 0.08 6.07 0.93
N ASN A 147 -0.56 7.06 1.54
CA ASN A 147 -1.39 8.02 0.81
C ASN A 147 -0.56 8.85 -0.18
N ILE A 148 0.65 9.26 0.20
CA ILE A 148 1.59 9.95 -0.70
C ILE A 148 2.03 9.02 -1.83
N LEU A 149 2.39 7.77 -1.54
CA LEU A 149 2.79 6.80 -2.56
C LEU A 149 1.69 6.56 -3.58
N ALA A 150 0.47 6.36 -3.13
CA ALA A 150 -0.69 6.19 -4.01
C ALA A 150 -0.94 7.42 -4.90
N ALA A 151 -0.87 8.63 -4.31
CA ALA A 151 -0.99 9.87 -5.06
C ALA A 151 0.18 10.07 -6.02
N TYR A 152 1.40 9.77 -5.60
CA TYR A 152 2.60 9.80 -6.44
C TYR A 152 2.44 8.89 -7.66
N ALA A 153 2.08 7.62 -7.45
CA ALA A 153 1.87 6.66 -8.53
C ALA A 153 0.82 7.16 -9.53
N ALA A 154 -0.33 7.61 -9.05
CA ALA A 154 -1.41 8.13 -9.89
C ALA A 154 -0.96 9.36 -10.71
N CYS A 155 -0.28 10.31 -10.08
CA CYS A 155 0.23 11.50 -10.76
C CYS A 155 1.31 11.17 -11.79
N ARG A 156 2.23 10.25 -11.48
CA ARG A 156 3.27 9.80 -12.42
C ARG A 156 2.65 9.16 -13.67
N LEU A 157 1.64 8.31 -13.51
CA LEU A 157 0.90 7.69 -14.62
C LEU A 157 0.09 8.72 -15.42
N ALA A 158 -0.33 9.81 -14.80
CA ALA A 158 -0.93 10.96 -15.48
C ALA A 158 0.09 11.86 -16.19
N GLY A 159 1.38 11.53 -16.16
CA GLY A 159 2.45 12.26 -16.83
C GLY A 159 3.02 13.45 -16.05
N VAL A 160 2.71 13.57 -14.75
CA VAL A 160 3.25 14.65 -13.90
C VAL A 160 4.70 14.32 -13.54
N PRO A 161 5.66 15.26 -13.73
CA PRO A 161 7.06 15.06 -13.34
C PRO A 161 7.21 14.81 -11.83
N GLY A 162 8.12 13.89 -11.46
CA GLY A 162 8.36 13.53 -10.07
C GLY A 162 8.78 14.71 -9.19
N GLU A 163 9.59 15.62 -9.71
CA GLU A 163 10.00 16.85 -9.01
C GLU A 163 8.81 17.76 -8.67
N THR A 164 7.86 17.87 -9.60
CA THR A 164 6.64 18.67 -9.37
C THR A 164 5.80 18.07 -8.24
N ILE A 165 5.66 16.75 -8.22
CA ILE A 165 4.92 16.05 -7.16
C ILE A 165 5.64 16.22 -5.82
N ALA A 166 6.96 15.98 -5.79
CA ALA A 166 7.78 16.10 -4.59
C ALA A 166 7.74 17.53 -4.01
N GLY A 167 7.82 18.55 -4.85
CA GLY A 167 7.67 19.93 -4.45
C GLY A 167 6.30 20.25 -3.88
N THR A 168 5.23 19.72 -4.49
CA THR A 168 3.85 19.93 -4.03
C THR A 168 3.63 19.28 -2.67
N VAL A 169 4.06 18.04 -2.49
CA VAL A 169 3.92 17.31 -1.21
C VAL A 169 4.73 17.98 -0.10
N SER A 170 5.98 18.40 -0.40
CA SER A 170 6.83 19.08 0.58
C SER A 170 6.27 20.41 1.07
N ASN A 171 5.49 21.08 0.24
CA ASN A 171 4.82 22.35 0.58
C ASN A 171 3.39 22.16 1.10
N TYR A 172 2.95 20.90 1.27
CA TYR A 172 1.62 20.64 1.77
C TYR A 172 1.52 20.97 3.26
N ILE A 173 0.64 21.90 3.59
CA ILE A 173 0.34 22.31 4.97
C ILE A 173 -0.98 21.67 5.35
N LEU A 174 -0.97 20.84 6.38
CA LEU A 174 -2.22 20.35 6.99
C LEU A 174 -3.02 21.56 7.50
N LYS A 175 -4.17 21.81 6.88
CA LYS A 175 -5.13 22.77 7.41
C LYS A 175 -5.86 22.10 8.57
N ASN A 176 -5.60 22.57 9.78
CA ASN A 176 -6.36 22.23 10.98
C ASN A 176 -7.79 22.78 10.89
#